data_6a5fa524427d69862c3489271456a011
#
_entry.id   6a5fa524427d69862c3489271456a011
#
_cell.length_a   1.000
_cell.length_b   1.000
_cell.length_c   1.000
_cell.angle_alpha   90.00
_cell.angle_beta   90.00
_cell.angle_gamma   90.00
#
_symmetry.space_group_name_H-M   'P 1'
#
loop_
_entity.id
_entity.type
_entity.pdbx_description
1 polymer ?
#
loop_
_entity_poly.entity_id
_entity_poly.type
_entity_poly.pdbx_seq_one_letter_code
_entity_poly.pdbx_strand_id
1 'polypeptide(L)'
;MRVAYRTKVIIGWDLAAILLSLAAAYIMEPAASEALGGAAGWLLYGAASAAIGFWSVTRHRLHRRIWQYTGIAELKCILQTALLAALIPFVAAWVLQGQAQTLLMLHHFIGIAALMAGPRIAWRAFCDKYSVKKQPITRRALIIGAGSCGTLIAKEMQQNDGVNVTPVGFIDDDPYKHRMQVLGLPVFGGRGDIGCIVENHRIDEIVIAMPSVSKTQISALVNICKTTKVKLRIVPDLQDMIDGRGASGRVRDVSVEDLLGRDPIRTDLEHIAGYVEQKVVLVTGAGGSIGSELCRQIAPFAPSKLLLLGHGENSIYNIEMEMRSVFPDLPIETVIADVQDRTRIDAVFAKYRPQVVFHAAAHKHVPLMERNPAEAIKNNVFGTKNVSECADAYGAERFVLISTDKAVNPTSVMGTTKRIAEMFIQSLDKHSATKFVAVRFGNVLGSRGSVIPRFKDQILKGGPVTVTHPEMVRYFMTIPEAVQLVIQAGSFAKGGEVFILDMGKPVKIYDLAVDLIRLSGYEPNLDIDIAFTGMREGEKLYEELLTNEEGLSSTMHNRIFIGRPAQLNRTELDFEIRKMEKVLGQHPDEIRAVLQHLVPSYRNVGTTAVG
;
A
#
# COMPACT_ATOMS: atom_id res chain seq x y z
N MET A 1 -42.73 -13.21 1.57
CA MET A 1 -43.66 -13.89 0.65
C MET A 1 -42.99 -14.29 -0.68
N ARG A 2 -42.27 -13.43 -1.41
CA ARG A 2 -41.63 -13.74 -2.73
C ARG A 2 -40.62 -14.89 -2.73
N VAL A 3 -39.82 -15.06 -1.68
CA VAL A 3 -38.77 -16.13 -1.59
C VAL A 3 -39.38 -17.53 -1.46
N ALA A 4 -40.44 -17.68 -0.63
CA ALA A 4 -41.10 -18.97 -0.45
C ALA A 4 -41.87 -19.43 -1.72
N TYR A 5 -42.41 -18.49 -2.48
CA TYR A 5 -43.08 -18.78 -3.77
C TYR A 5 -42.06 -19.29 -4.81
N ARG A 6 -40.90 -18.62 -4.94
CA ARG A 6 -39.82 -19.00 -5.86
C ARG A 6 -39.28 -20.42 -5.59
N THR A 7 -39.09 -20.77 -4.33
CA THR A 7 -38.65 -22.09 -3.92
C THR A 7 -39.62 -23.19 -4.34
N LYS A 8 -40.94 -22.95 -4.17
CA LYS A 8 -42.00 -23.90 -4.58
C LYS A 8 -42.01 -24.10 -6.08
N VAL A 9 -41.85 -23.03 -6.88
CA VAL A 9 -41.80 -23.11 -8.34
C VAL A 9 -40.62 -23.92 -8.83
N ILE A 10 -39.44 -23.74 -8.25
CA ILE A 10 -38.22 -24.49 -8.63
C ILE A 10 -38.36 -25.99 -8.29
N ILE A 11 -38.89 -26.32 -7.11
CA ILE A 11 -39.17 -27.72 -6.74
C ILE A 11 -40.19 -28.34 -7.69
N GLY A 12 -41.27 -27.58 -7.97
CA GLY A 12 -42.29 -28.02 -8.92
C GLY A 12 -41.74 -28.31 -10.31
N TRP A 13 -40.84 -27.45 -10.82
CA TRP A 13 -40.17 -27.68 -12.10
C TRP A 13 -39.27 -28.94 -12.07
N ASP A 14 -38.48 -29.13 -11.02
CA ASP A 14 -37.59 -30.28 -10.91
C ASP A 14 -38.36 -31.61 -10.83
N LEU A 15 -39.50 -31.64 -10.14
CA LEU A 15 -40.38 -32.79 -10.12
C LEU A 15 -41.08 -33.01 -11.46
N ALA A 16 -41.53 -31.93 -12.10
CA ALA A 16 -42.14 -32.03 -13.44
C ALA A 16 -41.13 -32.56 -14.46
N ALA A 17 -39.83 -32.15 -14.38
CA ALA A 17 -38.77 -32.67 -15.24
C ALA A 17 -38.57 -34.16 -15.08
N ILE A 18 -38.66 -34.69 -13.86
CA ILE A 18 -38.55 -36.15 -13.59
C ILE A 18 -39.74 -36.89 -14.19
N LEU A 19 -40.96 -36.40 -14.03
CA LEU A 19 -42.18 -37.03 -14.55
C LEU A 19 -42.24 -36.94 -16.08
N LEU A 20 -41.91 -35.77 -16.67
CA LEU A 20 -41.88 -35.58 -18.12
C LEU A 20 -40.81 -36.45 -18.79
N SER A 21 -39.64 -36.61 -18.17
CA SER A 21 -38.61 -37.53 -18.70
C SER A 21 -39.03 -38.98 -18.68
N LEU A 22 -39.83 -39.40 -17.67
CA LEU A 22 -40.42 -40.73 -17.64
C LEU A 22 -41.46 -40.93 -18.74
N ALA A 23 -42.32 -39.93 -18.93
CA ALA A 23 -43.33 -39.97 -20.02
C ALA A 23 -42.66 -40.03 -21.39
N ALA A 24 -41.59 -39.27 -21.59
CA ALA A 24 -40.78 -39.37 -22.84
C ALA A 24 -40.14 -40.76 -23.02
N ALA A 25 -39.60 -41.34 -21.95
CA ALA A 25 -39.02 -42.67 -21.97
C ALA A 25 -40.06 -43.77 -22.28
N TYR A 26 -41.31 -43.58 -21.80
CA TYR A 26 -42.45 -44.46 -22.12
C TYR A 26 -42.79 -44.44 -23.62
N ILE A 27 -42.77 -43.25 -24.22
CA ILE A 27 -43.06 -43.12 -25.67
C ILE A 27 -41.93 -43.75 -26.49
N MET A 28 -40.68 -43.66 -26.04
CA MET A 28 -39.53 -44.23 -26.75
C MET A 28 -39.39 -45.74 -26.58
N GLU A 29 -39.88 -46.29 -25.46
CA GLU A 29 -39.78 -47.73 -25.15
C GLU A 29 -41.14 -48.32 -24.72
N PRO A 30 -42.10 -48.47 -25.64
CA PRO A 30 -43.45 -48.97 -25.32
C PRO A 30 -43.42 -50.40 -24.73
N ALA A 31 -42.48 -51.25 -25.19
CA ALA A 31 -42.31 -52.61 -24.72
C ALA A 31 -41.90 -52.69 -23.23
N ALA A 32 -41.30 -51.66 -22.69
CA ALA A 32 -40.95 -51.59 -21.27
C ALA A 32 -42.18 -51.53 -20.35
N SER A 33 -43.36 -51.12 -20.87
CA SER A 33 -44.62 -51.10 -20.13
C SER A 33 -45.09 -52.51 -19.75
N GLU A 34 -45.02 -53.46 -20.66
CA GLU A 34 -45.38 -54.86 -20.38
C GLU A 34 -44.41 -55.51 -19.39
N ALA A 35 -43.15 -55.25 -19.56
CA ALA A 35 -42.08 -55.73 -18.70
C ALA A 35 -42.10 -55.15 -17.27
N LEU A 36 -42.68 -53.98 -17.05
CA LEU A 36 -42.91 -53.37 -15.75
C LEU A 36 -44.21 -53.80 -15.08
N GLY A 37 -44.96 -54.74 -15.64
CA GLY A 37 -46.23 -55.20 -15.08
C GLY A 37 -47.43 -54.27 -15.41
N GLY A 38 -47.37 -53.61 -16.55
CA GLY A 38 -48.45 -52.75 -17.04
C GLY A 38 -48.53 -51.39 -16.35
N ALA A 39 -49.71 -50.77 -16.41
CA ALA A 39 -49.93 -49.41 -15.87
C ALA A 39 -49.61 -49.26 -14.37
N ALA A 40 -49.86 -50.28 -13.58
CA ALA A 40 -49.56 -50.24 -12.13
C ALA A 40 -48.06 -50.21 -11.85
N GLY A 41 -47.25 -50.97 -12.58
CA GLY A 41 -45.78 -50.95 -12.46
C GLY A 41 -45.20 -49.62 -12.89
N TRP A 42 -45.73 -49.01 -13.97
CA TRP A 42 -45.34 -47.66 -14.38
C TRP A 42 -45.62 -46.59 -13.33
N LEU A 43 -46.80 -46.65 -12.70
CA LEU A 43 -47.14 -45.70 -11.61
C LEU A 43 -46.23 -45.87 -10.39
N LEU A 44 -45.91 -47.10 -10.02
CA LEU A 44 -44.96 -47.39 -8.95
C LEU A 44 -43.54 -46.90 -9.26
N TYR A 45 -43.05 -47.17 -10.46
CA TYR A 45 -41.76 -46.69 -10.92
C TYR A 45 -41.68 -45.14 -10.90
N GLY A 46 -42.69 -44.50 -11.43
CA GLY A 46 -42.80 -43.04 -11.46
C GLY A 46 -42.88 -42.41 -10.05
N ALA A 47 -43.68 -43.00 -9.17
CA ALA A 47 -43.76 -42.55 -7.78
C ALA A 47 -42.44 -42.71 -7.04
N ALA A 48 -41.76 -43.82 -7.22
CA ALA A 48 -40.43 -44.08 -6.64
C ALA A 48 -39.41 -43.07 -7.18
N SER A 49 -39.35 -42.88 -8.50
CA SER A 49 -38.45 -41.90 -9.11
C SER A 49 -38.69 -40.47 -8.63
N ALA A 50 -39.97 -40.06 -8.55
CA ALA A 50 -40.34 -38.73 -8.04
C ALA A 50 -39.95 -38.56 -6.56
N ALA A 51 -40.20 -39.57 -5.73
CA ALA A 51 -39.85 -39.55 -4.31
C ALA A 51 -38.32 -39.43 -4.06
N ILE A 52 -37.53 -40.25 -4.80
CA ILE A 52 -36.06 -40.24 -4.74
C ILE A 52 -35.51 -38.93 -5.29
N GLY A 53 -36.04 -38.43 -6.40
CA GLY A 53 -35.71 -37.17 -6.99
C GLY A 53 -35.99 -35.99 -6.05
N PHE A 54 -37.16 -35.96 -5.41
CA PHE A 54 -37.51 -34.95 -4.39
C PHE A 54 -36.56 -34.98 -3.20
N TRP A 55 -36.27 -36.18 -2.67
CA TRP A 55 -35.29 -36.34 -1.60
C TRP A 55 -33.91 -35.82 -2.02
N SER A 56 -33.42 -36.16 -3.22
CA SER A 56 -32.13 -35.72 -3.75
C SER A 56 -32.07 -34.20 -3.97
N VAL A 57 -33.12 -33.59 -4.58
CA VAL A 57 -33.22 -32.14 -4.80
C VAL A 57 -33.17 -31.38 -3.46
N THR A 58 -33.85 -31.89 -2.43
CA THR A 58 -33.87 -31.30 -1.09
C THR A 58 -32.53 -31.51 -0.37
N ARG A 59 -31.93 -32.70 -0.46
CA ARG A 59 -30.63 -33.05 0.13
C ARG A 59 -29.48 -32.22 -0.42
N HIS A 60 -29.45 -32.00 -1.73
CA HIS A 60 -28.46 -31.17 -2.43
C HIS A 60 -28.83 -29.68 -2.43
N ARG A 61 -29.95 -29.30 -1.82
CA ARG A 61 -30.46 -27.93 -1.72
C ARG A 61 -30.55 -27.22 -3.08
N LEU A 62 -30.84 -27.95 -4.18
CA LEU A 62 -30.92 -27.40 -5.53
C LEU A 62 -31.98 -26.28 -5.64
N HIS A 63 -33.06 -26.38 -4.89
CA HIS A 63 -34.14 -25.38 -4.80
C HIS A 63 -33.73 -24.03 -4.17
N ARG A 64 -32.58 -23.96 -3.48
CA ARG A 64 -32.05 -22.72 -2.87
C ARG A 64 -31.02 -22.03 -3.75
N ARG A 65 -30.64 -22.64 -4.88
CA ARG A 65 -29.63 -22.10 -5.79
C ARG A 65 -30.26 -21.16 -6.82
N ILE A 66 -29.49 -20.15 -7.24
CA ILE A 66 -29.94 -19.16 -8.22
C ILE A 66 -29.47 -19.61 -9.61
N TRP A 67 -30.40 -19.81 -10.53
CA TRP A 67 -30.11 -20.32 -11.89
C TRP A 67 -29.11 -19.46 -12.69
N GLN A 68 -29.08 -18.16 -12.44
CA GLN A 68 -28.15 -17.22 -13.06
C GLN A 68 -26.65 -17.56 -12.79
N TYR A 69 -26.37 -18.22 -11.66
CA TYR A 69 -25.01 -18.59 -11.26
C TYR A 69 -24.73 -20.09 -11.34
N THR A 70 -25.49 -20.82 -12.16
CA THR A 70 -25.30 -22.27 -12.34
C THR A 70 -23.89 -22.60 -12.81
N GLY A 71 -23.15 -23.38 -12.04
CA GLY A 71 -21.77 -23.77 -12.30
C GLY A 71 -21.57 -25.28 -12.35
N ILE A 72 -20.31 -25.73 -12.49
CA ILE A 72 -19.93 -27.15 -12.56
C ILE A 72 -20.38 -27.92 -11.33
N ALA A 73 -20.33 -27.33 -10.14
CA ALA A 73 -20.77 -27.97 -8.90
C ALA A 73 -22.29 -28.27 -8.89
N GLU A 74 -23.10 -27.42 -9.50
CA GLU A 74 -24.54 -27.64 -9.63
C GLU A 74 -24.87 -28.68 -10.68
N LEU A 75 -24.18 -28.67 -11.81
CA LEU A 75 -24.32 -29.72 -12.83
C LEU A 75 -23.98 -31.09 -12.25
N LYS A 76 -22.95 -31.20 -11.41
CA LYS A 76 -22.64 -32.45 -10.70
C LYS A 76 -23.78 -32.90 -9.79
N CYS A 77 -24.41 -32.00 -9.04
CA CYS A 77 -25.57 -32.33 -8.21
C CYS A 77 -26.79 -32.74 -9.03
N ILE A 78 -27.03 -32.10 -10.18
CA ILE A 78 -28.11 -32.45 -11.09
C ILE A 78 -27.89 -33.86 -11.65
N LEU A 79 -26.66 -34.17 -12.12
CA LEU A 79 -26.31 -35.51 -12.64
C LEU A 79 -26.45 -36.59 -11.56
N GLN A 80 -26.05 -36.31 -10.32
CA GLN A 80 -26.25 -37.22 -9.19
C GLN A 80 -27.75 -37.44 -8.92
N THR A 81 -28.55 -36.37 -8.95
CA THR A 81 -30.02 -36.49 -8.79
C THR A 81 -30.65 -37.30 -9.89
N ALA A 82 -30.28 -37.06 -11.13
CA ALA A 82 -30.76 -37.81 -12.29
C ALA A 82 -30.39 -39.29 -12.19
N LEU A 83 -29.14 -39.58 -11.79
CA LEU A 83 -28.66 -40.96 -11.63
C LEU A 83 -29.44 -41.70 -10.55
N LEU A 84 -29.60 -41.10 -9.37
CA LEU A 84 -30.34 -41.73 -8.27
C LEU A 84 -31.81 -41.94 -8.59
N ALA A 85 -32.46 -40.95 -9.22
CA ALA A 85 -33.87 -41.02 -9.60
C ALA A 85 -34.17 -42.04 -10.71
N ALA A 86 -33.19 -42.33 -11.57
CA ALA A 86 -33.32 -43.36 -12.62
C ALA A 86 -32.87 -44.73 -12.14
N LEU A 87 -31.72 -44.84 -11.43
CA LEU A 87 -31.07 -46.11 -11.10
C LEU A 87 -31.80 -46.88 -9.99
N ILE A 88 -32.25 -46.19 -8.91
CA ILE A 88 -32.84 -46.89 -7.78
C ILE A 88 -34.19 -47.55 -8.14
N PRO A 89 -35.14 -46.86 -8.82
CA PRO A 89 -36.39 -47.50 -9.28
C PRO A 89 -36.10 -48.64 -10.30
N PHE A 90 -35.08 -48.47 -11.15
CA PHE A 90 -34.68 -49.48 -12.08
C PHE A 90 -34.21 -50.77 -11.37
N VAL A 91 -33.31 -50.64 -10.38
CA VAL A 91 -32.84 -51.79 -9.58
C VAL A 91 -33.99 -52.45 -8.82
N ALA A 92 -34.89 -51.67 -8.24
CA ALA A 92 -36.07 -52.19 -7.57
C ALA A 92 -37.00 -52.97 -8.51
N ALA A 93 -37.25 -52.46 -9.72
CA ALA A 93 -38.06 -53.14 -10.73
C ALA A 93 -37.37 -54.43 -11.24
N TRP A 94 -36.06 -54.39 -11.46
CA TRP A 94 -35.28 -55.56 -11.85
C TRP A 94 -35.35 -56.69 -10.82
N VAL A 95 -35.17 -56.37 -9.53
CA VAL A 95 -35.23 -57.34 -8.43
C VAL A 95 -36.65 -57.94 -8.31
N LEU A 96 -37.70 -57.16 -8.49
CA LEU A 96 -39.09 -57.61 -8.30
C LEU A 96 -39.64 -58.37 -9.50
N GLN A 97 -39.17 -58.05 -10.73
CA GLN A 97 -39.79 -58.59 -11.97
C GLN A 97 -38.82 -59.44 -12.80
N GLY A 98 -37.51 -59.49 -12.42
CA GLY A 98 -36.51 -60.33 -13.08
C GLY A 98 -36.07 -59.85 -14.48
N GLN A 99 -36.58 -58.72 -14.97
CA GLN A 99 -36.27 -58.19 -16.29
C GLN A 99 -35.57 -56.82 -16.18
N ALA A 100 -34.37 -56.68 -16.81
CA ALA A 100 -33.61 -55.48 -16.80
C ALA A 100 -33.95 -54.55 -17.98
N GLN A 101 -34.63 -53.42 -17.72
CA GLN A 101 -34.97 -52.42 -18.72
C GLN A 101 -33.93 -51.31 -18.78
N THR A 102 -32.70 -51.65 -19.23
CA THR A 102 -31.54 -50.74 -19.23
C THR A 102 -31.73 -49.53 -20.13
N LEU A 103 -32.36 -49.66 -21.29
CA LEU A 103 -32.65 -48.57 -22.21
C LEU A 103 -33.61 -47.56 -21.59
N LEU A 104 -34.67 -48.05 -20.92
CA LEU A 104 -35.60 -47.19 -20.18
C LEU A 104 -34.86 -46.35 -19.12
N MET A 105 -34.01 -46.98 -18.31
CA MET A 105 -33.21 -46.31 -17.31
C MET A 105 -32.34 -45.21 -17.95
N LEU A 106 -31.67 -45.54 -19.09
CA LEU A 106 -30.80 -44.60 -19.79
C LEU A 106 -31.55 -43.39 -20.34
N HIS A 107 -32.71 -43.63 -21.03
CA HIS A 107 -33.55 -42.57 -21.56
C HIS A 107 -34.10 -41.67 -20.42
N HIS A 108 -34.53 -42.27 -19.30
CA HIS A 108 -35.01 -41.52 -18.14
C HIS A 108 -33.88 -40.70 -17.50
N PHE A 109 -32.68 -41.26 -17.32
CA PHE A 109 -31.52 -40.54 -16.80
C PHE A 109 -31.16 -39.33 -17.70
N ILE A 110 -31.02 -39.54 -19.01
CA ILE A 110 -30.69 -38.45 -19.95
C ILE A 110 -31.80 -37.37 -19.95
N GLY A 111 -33.06 -37.78 -19.94
CA GLY A 111 -34.20 -36.90 -19.92
C GLY A 111 -34.22 -36.00 -18.65
N ILE A 112 -34.02 -36.57 -17.46
CA ILE A 112 -33.92 -35.82 -16.21
C ILE A 112 -32.77 -34.83 -16.30
N ALA A 113 -31.59 -35.31 -16.69
CA ALA A 113 -30.39 -34.45 -16.77
C ALA A 113 -30.61 -33.28 -17.77
N ALA A 114 -31.15 -33.54 -18.94
CA ALA A 114 -31.43 -32.50 -19.92
C ALA A 114 -32.53 -31.50 -19.48
N LEU A 115 -33.63 -31.96 -18.92
CA LEU A 115 -34.72 -31.09 -18.48
C LEU A 115 -34.39 -30.30 -17.21
N MET A 116 -33.54 -30.79 -16.34
CA MET A 116 -33.08 -30.05 -15.17
C MET A 116 -31.94 -29.10 -15.48
N ALA A 117 -30.92 -29.50 -16.27
CA ALA A 117 -29.75 -28.66 -16.57
C ALA A 117 -30.02 -27.65 -17.70
N GLY A 118 -30.73 -28.09 -18.78
CA GLY A 118 -30.97 -27.28 -19.98
C GLY A 118 -31.55 -25.90 -19.71
N PRO A 119 -32.68 -25.78 -19.02
CA PRO A 119 -33.30 -24.49 -18.71
C PRO A 119 -32.39 -23.60 -17.79
N ARG A 120 -31.60 -24.21 -16.89
CA ARG A 120 -30.67 -23.47 -16.03
C ARG A 120 -29.53 -22.89 -16.83
N ILE A 121 -28.96 -23.67 -17.75
CA ILE A 121 -27.87 -23.22 -18.65
C ILE A 121 -28.41 -22.18 -19.64
N ALA A 122 -29.59 -22.40 -20.22
CA ALA A 122 -30.22 -21.47 -21.14
C ALA A 122 -30.55 -20.13 -20.45
N TRP A 123 -31.08 -20.17 -19.22
CA TRP A 123 -31.33 -18.97 -18.42
C TRP A 123 -30.06 -18.19 -18.08
N ARG A 124 -29.00 -18.88 -17.71
CA ARG A 124 -27.68 -18.27 -17.49
C ARG A 124 -27.16 -17.61 -18.77
N ALA A 125 -27.15 -18.32 -19.89
CA ALA A 125 -26.72 -17.77 -21.18
C ALA A 125 -27.56 -16.57 -21.62
N PHE A 126 -28.88 -16.61 -21.35
CA PHE A 126 -29.78 -15.48 -21.60
C PHE A 126 -29.42 -14.27 -20.70
N CYS A 127 -29.25 -14.49 -19.40
CA CYS A 127 -28.83 -13.42 -18.49
C CYS A 127 -27.46 -12.83 -18.89
N ASP A 128 -26.49 -13.67 -19.21
CA ASP A 128 -25.15 -13.23 -19.63
C ASP A 128 -25.22 -12.41 -20.93
N LYS A 129 -26.07 -12.78 -21.88
CA LYS A 129 -26.26 -12.07 -23.16
C LYS A 129 -27.00 -10.75 -23.03
N TYR A 130 -27.99 -10.66 -22.15
CA TYR A 130 -28.84 -9.46 -22.01
C TYR A 130 -28.41 -8.53 -20.88
N SER A 131 -27.46 -8.92 -20.02
CA SER A 131 -26.84 -8.03 -19.03
C SER A 131 -25.90 -7.00 -19.65
N VAL A 132 -25.52 -7.15 -20.90
CA VAL A 132 -24.69 -6.17 -21.62
C VAL A 132 -25.57 -5.03 -22.11
N LYS A 133 -25.93 -4.09 -21.24
CA LYS A 133 -26.46 -2.78 -21.65
C LYS A 133 -25.33 -1.99 -22.32
N LYS A 134 -25.52 -1.63 -23.59
CA LYS A 134 -24.70 -0.64 -24.30
C LYS A 134 -24.74 0.67 -23.53
N GLN A 135 -23.65 1.03 -22.85
CA GLN A 135 -23.46 2.38 -22.32
C GLN A 135 -22.76 3.27 -23.33
N PRO A 136 -23.15 4.56 -23.45
CA PRO A 136 -22.45 5.51 -24.29
C PRO A 136 -21.12 5.90 -23.64
N ILE A 137 -20.06 5.86 -24.43
CA ILE A 137 -18.69 6.35 -24.14
C ILE A 137 -18.06 5.68 -22.90
N THR A 138 -17.65 4.43 -23.04
CA THR A 138 -16.79 3.77 -22.06
C THR A 138 -15.31 4.00 -22.42
N ARG A 139 -14.46 4.31 -21.43
CA ARG A 139 -13.01 4.35 -21.58
C ARG A 139 -12.50 2.94 -21.93
N ARG A 140 -11.58 2.87 -22.86
CA ARG A 140 -10.97 1.61 -23.32
C ARG A 140 -9.75 1.30 -22.48
N ALA A 141 -9.75 0.16 -21.77
CA ALA A 141 -8.65 -0.24 -20.90
C ALA A 141 -7.83 -1.40 -21.47
N LEU A 142 -6.51 -1.27 -21.40
CA LEU A 142 -5.55 -2.33 -21.61
C LEU A 142 -5.07 -2.86 -20.26
N ILE A 143 -5.15 -4.18 -20.05
CA ILE A 143 -4.75 -4.81 -18.78
C ILE A 143 -3.37 -5.45 -18.96
N ILE A 144 -2.41 -5.08 -18.10
CA ILE A 144 -1.09 -5.70 -18.09
C ILE A 144 -1.04 -6.76 -17.00
N GLY A 145 -0.81 -8.01 -17.45
CA GLY A 145 -0.87 -9.24 -16.65
C GLY A 145 -2.14 -10.03 -16.95
N ALA A 146 -2.02 -11.12 -17.71
CA ALA A 146 -3.09 -12.09 -18.02
C ALA A 146 -3.09 -13.27 -17.01
N GLY A 147 -2.75 -12.99 -15.74
CA GLY A 147 -2.83 -13.92 -14.62
C GLY A 147 -4.18 -13.85 -13.89
N SER A 148 -4.26 -14.48 -12.71
CA SER A 148 -5.49 -14.52 -11.90
C SER A 148 -6.01 -13.13 -11.52
N CYS A 149 -5.11 -12.19 -11.17
CA CYS A 149 -5.47 -10.82 -10.82
C CYS A 149 -6.04 -10.06 -12.03
N GLY A 150 -5.34 -10.07 -13.18
CA GLY A 150 -5.83 -9.40 -14.39
C GLY A 150 -7.14 -9.97 -14.89
N THR A 151 -7.32 -11.29 -14.83
CA THR A 151 -8.57 -11.98 -15.16
C THR A 151 -9.72 -11.52 -14.24
N LEU A 152 -9.45 -11.36 -12.94
CA LEU A 152 -10.45 -10.86 -11.97
C LEU A 152 -10.86 -9.41 -12.28
N ILE A 153 -9.90 -8.54 -12.57
CA ILE A 153 -10.14 -7.13 -12.92
C ILE A 153 -10.92 -7.02 -14.25
N ALA A 154 -10.53 -7.80 -15.27
CA ALA A 154 -11.26 -7.83 -16.53
C ALA A 154 -12.72 -8.26 -16.36
N LYS A 155 -12.96 -9.29 -15.55
CA LYS A 155 -14.31 -9.77 -15.22
C LYS A 155 -15.13 -8.73 -14.48
N GLU A 156 -14.53 -8.03 -13.54
CA GLU A 156 -15.19 -6.96 -12.79
C GLU A 156 -15.57 -5.78 -13.71
N MET A 157 -14.66 -5.37 -14.62
CA MET A 157 -14.92 -4.33 -15.62
C MET A 157 -16.03 -4.75 -16.62
N GLN A 158 -16.12 -6.04 -16.96
CA GLN A 158 -17.19 -6.55 -17.84
C GLN A 158 -18.55 -6.67 -17.15
N GLN A 159 -18.57 -6.88 -15.83
CA GLN A 159 -19.79 -7.19 -15.07
C GLN A 159 -20.35 -5.99 -14.31
N ASN A 160 -19.58 -4.93 -14.09
CA ASN A 160 -19.95 -3.82 -13.22
C ASN A 160 -20.34 -2.59 -14.05
N ASP A 161 -21.64 -2.40 -14.25
CA ASP A 161 -22.22 -1.27 -15.01
C ASP A 161 -21.89 0.12 -14.42
N GLY A 162 -21.38 0.19 -13.18
CA GLY A 162 -20.95 1.43 -12.52
C GLY A 162 -19.53 1.89 -12.89
N VAL A 163 -18.74 1.06 -13.55
CA VAL A 163 -17.37 1.38 -13.96
C VAL A 163 -17.40 1.70 -15.46
N ASN A 164 -17.33 2.98 -15.83
CA ASN A 164 -17.32 3.44 -17.24
C ASN A 164 -16.00 3.07 -17.96
N VAL A 165 -15.55 1.82 -17.84
CA VAL A 165 -14.29 1.31 -18.44
C VAL A 165 -14.52 -0.07 -19.04
N THR A 166 -14.14 -0.26 -20.31
CA THR A 166 -14.28 -1.54 -21.03
C THR A 166 -12.89 -2.12 -21.30
N PRO A 167 -12.60 -3.35 -20.85
CA PRO A 167 -11.34 -4.01 -21.16
C PRO A 167 -11.29 -4.41 -22.64
N VAL A 168 -10.17 -4.09 -23.31
CA VAL A 168 -9.95 -4.36 -24.73
C VAL A 168 -9.12 -5.64 -24.94
N GLY A 169 -8.19 -5.90 -24.05
CA GLY A 169 -7.32 -7.06 -24.08
C GLY A 169 -6.24 -7.02 -23.02
N PHE A 170 -5.32 -7.96 -23.12
CA PHE A 170 -4.23 -8.15 -22.18
C PHE A 170 -2.86 -8.00 -22.84
N ILE A 171 -1.88 -7.61 -22.03
CA ILE A 171 -0.44 -7.75 -22.28
C ILE A 171 0.10 -8.71 -21.21
N ASP A 172 0.94 -9.68 -21.62
CA ASP A 172 1.64 -10.58 -20.70
C ASP A 172 2.98 -10.99 -21.34
N ASP A 173 4.04 -11.00 -20.53
CA ASP A 173 5.38 -11.34 -21.05
C ASP A 173 5.58 -12.84 -21.26
N ASP A 174 4.64 -13.68 -20.83
CA ASP A 174 4.66 -15.11 -21.07
C ASP A 174 4.30 -15.44 -22.53
N PRO A 175 5.26 -15.90 -23.36
CA PRO A 175 5.02 -16.19 -24.78
C PRO A 175 3.92 -17.24 -25.02
N TYR A 176 3.70 -18.16 -24.07
CA TYR A 176 2.67 -19.19 -24.17
C TYR A 176 1.24 -18.64 -24.17
N LYS A 177 1.06 -17.42 -23.62
CA LYS A 177 -0.25 -16.74 -23.57
C LYS A 177 -0.50 -15.89 -24.80
N HIS A 178 0.52 -15.54 -25.56
CA HIS A 178 0.38 -14.67 -26.74
C HIS A 178 -0.60 -15.28 -27.75
N ARG A 179 -1.46 -14.43 -28.32
CA ARG A 179 -2.53 -14.81 -29.29
C ARG A 179 -3.63 -15.72 -28.71
N MET A 180 -3.59 -15.99 -27.39
CA MET A 180 -4.70 -16.67 -26.69
C MET A 180 -5.78 -15.67 -26.29
N GLN A 181 -6.93 -16.18 -25.85
CA GLN A 181 -8.02 -15.37 -25.33
C GLN A 181 -8.30 -15.74 -23.87
N VAL A 182 -8.45 -14.71 -23.04
CA VAL A 182 -8.85 -14.83 -21.62
C VAL A 182 -10.17 -14.07 -21.44
N LEU A 183 -11.23 -14.74 -21.01
CA LEU A 183 -12.59 -14.18 -20.94
C LEU A 183 -13.10 -13.60 -22.26
N GLY A 184 -12.69 -14.16 -23.41
CA GLY A 184 -13.04 -13.64 -24.72
C GLY A 184 -12.24 -12.42 -25.18
N LEU A 185 -11.27 -11.95 -24.38
CA LEU A 185 -10.37 -10.85 -24.69
C LEU A 185 -9.01 -11.37 -25.16
N PRO A 186 -8.40 -10.79 -26.22
CA PRO A 186 -7.12 -11.25 -26.74
C PRO A 186 -5.96 -10.89 -25.81
N VAL A 187 -4.92 -11.72 -25.76
CA VAL A 187 -3.59 -11.38 -25.26
C VAL A 187 -2.76 -10.93 -26.47
N PHE A 188 -2.50 -9.63 -26.58
CA PHE A 188 -1.90 -9.03 -27.76
C PHE A 188 -0.41 -9.33 -27.93
N GLY A 189 0.34 -9.46 -26.83
CA GLY A 189 1.78 -9.67 -26.83
C GLY A 189 2.44 -9.31 -25.50
N GLY A 190 3.73 -8.98 -25.54
CA GLY A 190 4.54 -8.61 -24.38
C GLY A 190 4.65 -7.10 -24.15
N ARG A 191 5.46 -6.70 -23.14
CA ARG A 191 5.67 -5.29 -22.76
C ARG A 191 6.22 -4.41 -23.87
N GLY A 192 6.94 -4.98 -24.85
CA GLY A 192 7.47 -4.24 -26.01
C GLY A 192 6.39 -3.74 -26.98
N ASP A 193 5.20 -4.35 -26.95
CA ASP A 193 4.11 -4.07 -27.88
C ASP A 193 3.14 -2.98 -27.34
N ILE A 194 3.30 -2.55 -26.08
CA ILE A 194 2.37 -1.64 -25.38
C ILE A 194 2.08 -0.39 -26.19
N GLY A 195 3.12 0.31 -26.68
CA GLY A 195 2.96 1.57 -27.43
C GLY A 195 2.11 1.39 -28.69
N CYS A 196 2.45 0.39 -29.51
CA CYS A 196 1.73 0.10 -30.75
C CYS A 196 0.27 -0.31 -30.48
N ILE A 197 0.02 -1.09 -29.42
CA ILE A 197 -1.33 -1.54 -29.06
C ILE A 197 -2.19 -0.40 -28.56
N VAL A 198 -1.62 0.50 -27.74
CA VAL A 198 -2.30 1.69 -27.25
C VAL A 198 -2.80 2.56 -28.39
N GLU A 199 -1.97 2.81 -29.40
CA GLU A 199 -2.33 3.61 -30.59
C GLU A 199 -3.37 2.89 -31.45
N ASN A 200 -3.10 1.64 -31.86
CA ASN A 200 -3.95 0.88 -32.77
C ASN A 200 -5.35 0.61 -32.19
N HIS A 201 -5.45 0.39 -30.89
CA HIS A 201 -6.72 0.08 -30.24
C HIS A 201 -7.35 1.29 -29.54
N ARG A 202 -6.77 2.50 -29.64
CA ARG A 202 -7.26 3.73 -29.00
C ARG A 202 -7.57 3.49 -27.52
N ILE A 203 -6.54 3.09 -26.78
CA ILE A 203 -6.63 2.82 -25.35
C ILE A 203 -6.64 4.15 -24.58
N ASP A 204 -7.56 4.33 -23.66
CA ASP A 204 -7.67 5.51 -22.80
C ASP A 204 -7.01 5.31 -21.45
N GLU A 205 -6.88 4.04 -21.01
CA GLU A 205 -6.39 3.69 -19.68
C GLU A 205 -5.60 2.37 -19.70
N ILE A 206 -4.47 2.33 -19.00
CA ILE A 206 -3.70 1.10 -18.76
C ILE A 206 -3.86 0.70 -17.29
N VAL A 207 -4.17 -0.55 -17.03
CA VAL A 207 -4.26 -1.12 -15.67
C VAL A 207 -3.21 -2.20 -15.47
N ILE A 208 -2.25 -1.93 -14.59
CA ILE A 208 -1.20 -2.88 -14.22
C ILE A 208 -1.75 -3.81 -13.14
N ALA A 209 -1.99 -5.08 -13.49
CA ALA A 209 -2.62 -6.08 -12.63
C ALA A 209 -1.63 -7.21 -12.26
N MET A 210 -0.49 -6.85 -11.68
CA MET A 210 0.59 -7.75 -11.32
C MET A 210 1.06 -7.57 -9.86
N PRO A 211 0.21 -7.84 -8.85
CA PRO A 211 0.53 -7.57 -7.44
C PRO A 211 1.67 -8.44 -6.88
N SER A 212 2.01 -9.55 -7.54
CA SER A 212 3.07 -10.47 -7.08
C SER A 212 4.45 -10.17 -7.67
N VAL A 213 4.56 -9.15 -8.52
CA VAL A 213 5.81 -8.78 -9.21
C VAL A 213 6.59 -7.77 -8.37
N SER A 214 7.93 -7.85 -8.40
CA SER A 214 8.79 -6.94 -7.64
C SER A 214 8.56 -5.47 -8.03
N LYS A 215 8.70 -4.57 -7.07
CA LYS A 215 8.51 -3.11 -7.32
C LYS A 215 9.50 -2.58 -8.37
N THR A 216 10.68 -3.17 -8.47
CA THR A 216 11.65 -2.84 -9.53
C THR A 216 11.11 -3.14 -10.94
N GLN A 217 10.46 -4.29 -11.12
CA GLN A 217 9.85 -4.65 -12.40
C GLN A 217 8.61 -3.82 -12.70
N ILE A 218 7.80 -3.49 -11.69
CA ILE A 218 6.66 -2.56 -11.81
C ILE A 218 7.16 -1.17 -12.25
N SER A 219 8.21 -0.63 -11.63
CA SER A 219 8.82 0.63 -12.01
C SER A 219 9.29 0.64 -13.47
N ALA A 220 9.98 -0.43 -13.91
CA ALA A 220 10.40 -0.58 -15.30
C ALA A 220 9.19 -0.57 -16.27
N LEU A 221 8.11 -1.23 -15.89
CA LEU A 221 6.88 -1.28 -16.68
C LEU A 221 6.16 0.07 -16.73
N VAL A 222 6.04 0.75 -15.59
CA VAL A 222 5.48 2.12 -15.53
C VAL A 222 6.30 3.07 -16.41
N ASN A 223 7.64 2.92 -16.46
CA ASN A 223 8.50 3.71 -17.33
C ASN A 223 8.23 3.48 -18.82
N ILE A 224 7.83 2.27 -19.23
CA ILE A 224 7.37 2.01 -20.60
C ILE A 224 5.98 2.63 -20.81
N CYS A 225 5.04 2.41 -19.90
CA CYS A 225 3.66 2.85 -20.05
C CYS A 225 3.53 4.40 -20.07
N LYS A 226 4.34 5.14 -19.29
CA LYS A 226 4.27 6.61 -19.26
C LYS A 226 4.58 7.28 -20.61
N THR A 227 5.24 6.58 -21.55
CA THR A 227 5.48 7.09 -22.90
C THR A 227 4.21 7.11 -23.77
N THR A 228 3.19 6.36 -23.39
CA THR A 228 1.93 6.22 -24.15
C THR A 228 0.93 7.36 -23.90
N LYS A 229 1.18 8.23 -22.92
CA LYS A 229 0.32 9.39 -22.57
C LYS A 229 -1.10 9.04 -22.13
N VAL A 230 -1.39 7.78 -21.82
CA VAL A 230 -2.70 7.36 -21.33
C VAL A 230 -2.69 7.24 -19.80
N LYS A 231 -3.87 7.30 -19.19
CA LYS A 231 -4.02 7.19 -17.74
C LYS A 231 -3.49 5.84 -17.25
N LEU A 232 -2.62 5.87 -16.22
CA LEU A 232 -2.03 4.67 -15.64
C LEU A 232 -2.63 4.37 -14.28
N ARG A 233 -3.07 3.13 -14.10
CA ARG A 233 -3.59 2.61 -12.84
C ARG A 233 -2.89 1.31 -12.48
N ILE A 234 -2.86 1.00 -11.21
CA ILE A 234 -2.21 -0.20 -10.68
C ILE A 234 -3.09 -0.88 -9.63
N VAL A 235 -3.07 -2.20 -9.63
CA VAL A 235 -3.62 -3.00 -8.52
C VAL A 235 -2.58 -3.03 -7.41
N PRO A 236 -2.90 -2.55 -6.20
CA PRO A 236 -2.00 -2.61 -5.05
C PRO A 236 -1.56 -4.04 -4.74
N ASP A 237 -0.41 -4.21 -4.12
CA ASP A 237 0.00 -5.50 -3.59
C ASP A 237 -0.88 -5.91 -2.39
N LEU A 238 -0.78 -7.19 -2.01
CA LEU A 238 -1.59 -7.73 -0.91
C LEU A 238 -1.30 -7.04 0.42
N GLN A 239 -0.08 -6.60 0.61
CA GLN A 239 0.37 -5.91 1.82
C GLN A 239 -0.21 -4.49 1.91
N ASP A 240 -0.21 -3.73 0.81
CA ASP A 240 -0.86 -2.43 0.72
C ASP A 240 -2.38 -2.51 0.96
N MET A 241 -3.01 -3.64 0.58
CA MET A 241 -4.44 -3.89 0.86
C MET A 241 -4.72 -4.17 2.33
N ILE A 242 -3.86 -4.94 3.01
CA ILE A 242 -3.98 -5.27 4.45
C ILE A 242 -3.72 -4.02 5.31
N ASP A 243 -2.74 -3.19 4.92
CA ASP A 243 -2.39 -1.95 5.63
C ASP A 243 -3.43 -0.83 5.48
N GLY A 244 -4.55 -1.09 4.81
CA GLY A 244 -5.64 -0.12 4.62
C GLY A 244 -5.33 1.01 3.63
N ARG A 245 -4.18 0.98 2.97
CA ARG A 245 -3.78 1.98 1.97
C ARG A 245 -4.55 1.86 0.66
N GLY A 246 -5.34 0.79 0.51
CA GLY A 246 -6.19 0.51 -0.64
C GLY A 246 -7.70 0.53 -0.34
N ALA A 247 -8.16 1.23 0.70
CA ALA A 247 -9.47 1.09 1.33
C ALA A 247 -10.70 1.46 0.49
N SER A 248 -10.58 1.93 -0.75
CA SER A 248 -11.76 2.30 -1.55
C SER A 248 -11.78 1.83 -3.00
N GLY A 249 -10.86 0.97 -3.42
CA GLY A 249 -10.90 0.46 -4.79
C GLY A 249 -9.79 -0.54 -5.08
N ARG A 250 -10.12 -1.63 -5.73
CA ARG A 250 -9.17 -2.67 -6.16
C ARG A 250 -8.09 -2.14 -7.13
N VAL A 251 -8.24 -0.91 -7.63
CA VAL A 251 -7.34 -0.28 -8.59
C VAL A 251 -7.15 1.18 -8.21
N ARG A 252 -5.88 1.64 -8.04
CA ARG A 252 -5.52 3.03 -7.75
C ARG A 252 -4.71 3.65 -8.88
N ASP A 253 -4.65 4.97 -8.94
CA ASP A 253 -3.74 5.67 -9.86
C ASP A 253 -2.28 5.37 -9.49
N VAL A 254 -1.40 5.28 -10.50
CA VAL A 254 0.05 5.10 -10.28
C VAL A 254 0.60 6.33 -9.58
N SER A 255 1.38 6.12 -8.56
CA SER A 255 2.01 7.16 -7.75
C SER A 255 3.53 7.25 -8.01
N VAL A 256 4.16 8.30 -7.48
CA VAL A 256 5.61 8.49 -7.61
C VAL A 256 6.39 7.39 -6.86
N GLU A 257 5.82 6.86 -5.81
CA GLU A 257 6.38 5.75 -5.04
C GLU A 257 6.58 4.51 -5.92
N ASP A 258 5.67 4.27 -6.87
CA ASP A 258 5.75 3.15 -7.82
C ASP A 258 6.91 3.32 -8.82
N LEU A 259 7.34 4.57 -9.09
CA LEU A 259 8.48 4.87 -9.96
C LEU A 259 9.84 4.58 -9.31
N LEU A 260 9.94 4.69 -7.98
CA LEU A 260 11.20 4.44 -7.28
C LEU A 260 11.65 2.98 -7.37
N GLY A 261 10.73 2.04 -7.56
CA GLY A 261 11.02 0.62 -7.73
C GLY A 261 11.78 0.01 -6.55
N ARG A 262 11.56 0.52 -5.32
CA ARG A 262 12.24 0.03 -4.12
C ARG A 262 11.46 -1.15 -3.55
N ASP A 263 12.16 -2.27 -3.36
CA ASP A 263 11.56 -3.45 -2.73
C ASP A 263 11.31 -3.21 -1.24
N PRO A 264 10.26 -3.82 -0.67
CA PRO A 264 9.97 -3.75 0.76
C PRO A 264 11.16 -4.15 1.61
N ILE A 265 11.33 -3.48 2.75
CA ILE A 265 12.38 -3.77 3.70
C ILE A 265 12.00 -5.00 4.52
N ARG A 266 12.97 -5.86 4.79
CA ARG A 266 12.84 -6.91 5.79
C ARG A 266 13.40 -6.39 7.11
N THR A 267 12.53 -6.12 8.06
CA THR A 267 12.90 -5.72 9.42
C THR A 267 13.02 -6.94 10.32
N ASP A 268 13.93 -6.86 11.27
CA ASP A 268 14.08 -7.86 12.33
C ASP A 268 13.10 -7.54 13.46
N LEU A 269 11.92 -8.17 13.38
CA LEU A 269 10.83 -7.92 14.31
C LEU A 269 11.16 -8.31 15.75
N GLU A 270 11.99 -9.34 15.98
CA GLU A 270 12.37 -9.80 17.31
C GLU A 270 13.25 -8.76 18.02
N HIS A 271 14.26 -8.22 17.32
CA HIS A 271 15.11 -7.16 17.86
C HIS A 271 14.34 -5.87 18.11
N ILE A 272 13.37 -5.54 17.28
CA ILE A 272 12.50 -4.37 17.49
C ILE A 272 11.60 -4.60 18.70
N ALA A 273 10.93 -5.73 18.80
CA ALA A 273 10.08 -6.08 19.94
C ALA A 273 10.89 -6.00 21.25
N GLY A 274 12.12 -6.53 21.26
CA GLY A 274 12.96 -6.57 22.45
C GLY A 274 13.26 -5.23 23.13
N TYR A 275 13.08 -4.07 22.43
CA TYR A 275 13.29 -2.78 23.08
C TYR A 275 12.07 -1.86 23.13
N VAL A 276 10.98 -2.22 22.44
CA VAL A 276 9.74 -1.42 22.37
C VAL A 276 8.61 -2.05 23.17
N GLU A 277 8.51 -3.39 23.13
CA GLU A 277 7.43 -4.14 23.77
C GLU A 277 7.40 -3.88 25.27
N GLN A 278 6.18 -3.66 25.82
CA GLN A 278 5.93 -3.37 27.25
C GLN A 278 6.68 -2.13 27.79
N LYS A 279 7.25 -1.28 26.93
CA LYS A 279 7.92 -0.05 27.31
C LYS A 279 6.98 1.17 27.19
N VAL A 280 7.26 2.19 27.98
CA VAL A 280 6.69 3.53 27.75
C VAL A 280 7.50 4.22 26.67
N VAL A 281 6.88 4.46 25.51
CA VAL A 281 7.53 5.04 24.34
C VAL A 281 7.05 6.48 24.13
N LEU A 282 7.97 7.42 24.02
CA LEU A 282 7.71 8.82 23.71
C LEU A 282 8.10 9.13 22.27
N VAL A 283 7.16 9.68 21.49
CA VAL A 283 7.43 10.23 20.16
C VAL A 283 7.23 11.73 20.19
N THR A 284 8.31 12.51 20.07
CA THR A 284 8.21 13.96 19.94
C THR A 284 7.99 14.34 18.48
N GLY A 285 7.23 15.40 18.22
CA GLY A 285 6.81 15.73 16.85
C GLY A 285 5.86 14.67 16.25
N ALA A 286 5.09 13.98 17.10
CA ALA A 286 4.19 12.88 16.74
C ALA A 286 3.15 13.25 15.67
N GLY A 287 2.74 14.52 15.59
CA GLY A 287 1.84 15.02 14.55
C GLY A 287 2.52 15.29 13.19
N GLY A 288 3.86 15.19 13.10
CA GLY A 288 4.62 15.35 11.85
C GLY A 288 4.59 14.11 10.95
N SER A 289 5.12 14.23 9.71
CA SER A 289 5.10 13.11 8.75
C SER A 289 5.90 11.89 9.24
N ILE A 290 7.06 12.08 9.85
CA ILE A 290 7.88 10.99 10.40
C ILE A 290 7.32 10.54 11.74
N GLY A 291 6.97 11.49 12.65
CA GLY A 291 6.47 11.16 13.97
C GLY A 291 5.15 10.38 13.95
N SER A 292 4.22 10.73 13.06
CA SER A 292 2.95 9.99 12.93
C SER A 292 3.17 8.56 12.41
N GLU A 293 4.09 8.39 11.47
CA GLU A 293 4.42 7.06 10.96
C GLU A 293 5.18 6.21 12.00
N LEU A 294 6.06 6.83 12.82
CA LEU A 294 6.66 6.15 13.97
C LEU A 294 5.58 5.61 14.92
N CYS A 295 4.56 6.41 15.22
CA CYS A 295 3.45 5.97 16.07
C CYS A 295 2.72 4.77 15.47
N ARG A 296 2.41 4.79 14.15
CA ARG A 296 1.75 3.68 13.45
C ARG A 296 2.56 2.38 13.50
N GLN A 297 3.87 2.48 13.27
CA GLN A 297 4.73 1.31 13.20
C GLN A 297 5.21 0.78 14.56
N ILE A 298 5.21 1.60 15.60
CA ILE A 298 5.51 1.19 16.97
C ILE A 298 4.31 0.49 17.63
N ALA A 299 3.09 0.93 17.34
CA ALA A 299 1.87 0.42 17.95
C ALA A 299 1.70 -1.12 17.87
N PRO A 300 1.99 -1.79 16.73
CA PRO A 300 1.88 -3.25 16.64
C PRO A 300 2.80 -4.03 17.60
N PHE A 301 3.86 -3.38 18.11
CA PHE A 301 4.77 -4.00 19.09
C PHE A 301 4.29 -3.89 20.53
N ALA A 302 3.03 -3.49 20.76
CA ALA A 302 2.37 -3.45 22.05
C ALA A 302 3.20 -2.76 23.17
N PRO A 303 3.61 -1.49 22.99
CA PRO A 303 4.22 -0.74 24.09
C PRO A 303 3.25 -0.62 25.26
N SER A 304 3.75 -0.59 26.51
CA SER A 304 2.89 -0.41 27.66
C SER A 304 2.13 0.93 27.65
N LYS A 305 2.72 1.93 27.02
CA LYS A 305 2.10 3.24 26.73
C LYS A 305 2.80 3.94 25.58
N LEU A 306 2.05 4.58 24.68
CA LEU A 306 2.56 5.41 23.61
C LEU A 306 2.21 6.88 23.88
N LEU A 307 3.24 7.72 24.02
CA LEU A 307 3.09 9.16 24.28
C LEU A 307 3.26 9.94 22.98
N LEU A 308 2.23 10.66 22.56
CA LEU A 308 2.20 11.50 21.36
C LEU A 308 2.46 12.95 21.75
N LEU A 309 3.71 13.43 21.62
CA LEU A 309 4.07 14.79 22.01
C LEU A 309 4.28 15.70 20.79
N GLY A 310 3.71 16.89 20.86
CA GLY A 310 3.92 17.96 19.88
C GLY A 310 3.24 19.26 20.28
N HIS A 311 3.69 20.39 19.71
CA HIS A 311 3.11 21.70 19.99
C HIS A 311 1.85 22.00 19.17
N GLY A 312 1.67 21.36 18.02
CA GLY A 312 0.54 21.61 17.14
C GLY A 312 -0.68 20.77 17.54
N GLU A 313 -1.64 21.35 18.25
CA GLU A 313 -2.86 20.69 18.73
C GLU A 313 -3.57 19.88 17.64
N ASN A 314 -3.92 20.51 16.52
CA ASN A 314 -4.64 19.85 15.43
C ASN A 314 -3.91 18.62 14.86
N SER A 315 -2.59 18.69 14.77
CA SER A 315 -1.80 17.58 14.24
C SER A 315 -1.70 16.41 15.22
N ILE A 316 -1.66 16.69 16.53
CA ILE A 316 -1.71 15.67 17.59
C ILE A 316 -3.11 15.06 17.66
N TYR A 317 -4.17 15.87 17.60
CA TYR A 317 -5.54 15.38 17.58
C TYR A 317 -5.79 14.40 16.41
N ASN A 318 -5.33 14.75 15.20
CA ASN A 318 -5.52 13.90 14.03
C ASN A 318 -4.85 12.53 14.19
N ILE A 319 -3.60 12.49 14.67
CA ILE A 319 -2.92 11.20 14.88
C ILE A 319 -3.52 10.42 16.06
N GLU A 320 -3.98 11.09 17.12
CA GLU A 320 -4.68 10.43 18.21
C GLU A 320 -5.94 9.72 17.73
N MET A 321 -6.80 10.42 16.98
CA MET A 321 -8.06 9.85 16.46
C MET A 321 -7.80 8.65 15.55
N GLU A 322 -6.79 8.76 14.70
CA GLU A 322 -6.38 7.66 13.83
C GLU A 322 -5.91 6.45 14.65
N MET A 323 -4.98 6.67 15.59
CA MET A 323 -4.39 5.60 16.39
C MET A 323 -5.41 4.89 17.27
N ARG A 324 -6.35 5.64 17.90
CA ARG A 324 -7.43 5.06 18.69
C ARG A 324 -8.41 4.25 17.86
N SER A 325 -8.63 4.63 16.60
CA SER A 325 -9.48 3.86 15.67
C SER A 325 -8.85 2.53 15.24
N VAL A 326 -7.52 2.53 15.00
CA VAL A 326 -6.80 1.35 14.50
C VAL A 326 -6.34 0.42 15.64
N PHE A 327 -5.96 1.00 16.79
CA PHE A 327 -5.44 0.30 17.98
C PHE A 327 -6.24 0.70 19.23
N PRO A 328 -7.51 0.28 19.36
CA PRO A 328 -8.39 0.73 20.44
C PRO A 328 -7.91 0.31 21.85
N ASP A 329 -7.19 -0.81 21.95
CA ASP A 329 -6.72 -1.36 23.23
C ASP A 329 -5.34 -0.83 23.64
N LEU A 330 -4.64 -0.09 22.78
CA LEU A 330 -3.33 0.48 23.09
C LEU A 330 -3.47 1.68 24.02
N PRO A 331 -2.77 1.73 25.17
CA PRO A 331 -2.73 2.91 26.04
C PRO A 331 -2.00 4.08 25.34
N ILE A 332 -2.76 5.04 24.82
CA ILE A 332 -2.24 6.23 24.14
C ILE A 332 -2.51 7.46 25.02
N GLU A 333 -1.49 8.30 25.18
CA GLU A 333 -1.57 9.57 25.88
C GLU A 333 -1.07 10.70 24.98
N THR A 334 -1.83 11.77 24.87
CA THR A 334 -1.44 12.96 24.08
C THR A 334 -0.87 14.03 24.98
N VAL A 335 0.23 14.63 24.54
CA VAL A 335 0.93 15.69 25.27
C VAL A 335 1.13 16.90 24.37
N ILE A 336 0.38 17.97 24.63
CA ILE A 336 0.61 19.24 23.97
C ILE A 336 1.76 19.94 24.71
N ALA A 337 2.92 20.00 24.04
CA ALA A 337 4.14 20.61 24.57
C ALA A 337 5.08 21.05 23.44
N ASP A 338 5.76 22.16 23.66
CA ASP A 338 6.88 22.59 22.84
C ASP A 338 8.19 22.03 23.43
N VAL A 339 9.03 21.44 22.60
CA VAL A 339 10.34 20.92 23.04
C VAL A 339 11.30 22.02 23.51
N GLN A 340 11.03 23.28 23.15
CA GLN A 340 11.77 24.45 23.63
C GLN A 340 11.49 24.75 25.12
N ASP A 341 10.31 24.37 25.64
CA ASP A 341 9.93 24.58 27.04
C ASP A 341 10.51 23.47 27.93
N ARG A 342 11.68 23.78 28.52
CA ARG A 342 12.40 22.86 29.44
C ARG A 342 11.52 22.42 30.61
N THR A 343 10.78 23.34 31.22
CA THR A 343 9.96 23.06 32.41
C THR A 343 8.84 22.08 32.07
N ARG A 344 8.18 22.31 30.92
CA ARG A 344 7.12 21.41 30.45
C ARG A 344 7.64 20.02 30.10
N ILE A 345 8.79 19.95 29.42
CA ILE A 345 9.43 18.66 29.07
C ILE A 345 9.85 17.91 30.33
N ASP A 346 10.46 18.57 31.31
CA ASP A 346 10.82 17.97 32.60
C ASP A 346 9.59 17.38 33.31
N ALA A 347 8.49 18.11 33.39
CA ALA A 347 7.24 17.63 33.97
C ALA A 347 6.67 16.39 33.24
N VAL A 348 6.81 16.32 31.92
CA VAL A 348 6.40 15.15 31.13
C VAL A 348 7.25 13.93 31.48
N PHE A 349 8.58 14.07 31.51
CA PHE A 349 9.49 12.97 31.86
C PHE A 349 9.32 12.53 33.31
N ALA A 350 9.12 13.45 34.24
CA ALA A 350 8.82 13.14 35.65
C ALA A 350 7.55 12.29 35.80
N LYS A 351 6.49 12.67 35.07
CA LYS A 351 5.18 11.99 35.14
C LYS A 351 5.20 10.61 34.48
N TYR A 352 5.74 10.49 33.28
CA TYR A 352 5.56 9.31 32.46
C TYR A 352 6.78 8.38 32.40
N ARG A 353 7.97 8.88 32.72
CA ARG A 353 9.25 8.15 32.70
C ARG A 353 9.44 7.27 31.46
N PRO A 354 9.46 7.87 30.25
CA PRO A 354 9.59 7.11 29.01
C PRO A 354 10.93 6.39 28.96
N GLN A 355 10.88 5.10 28.62
CA GLN A 355 12.05 4.24 28.52
C GLN A 355 12.68 4.32 27.12
N VAL A 356 11.86 4.60 26.09
CA VAL A 356 12.31 4.77 24.72
C VAL A 356 11.81 6.10 24.18
N VAL A 357 12.71 6.90 23.60
CA VAL A 357 12.38 8.22 23.06
C VAL A 357 12.77 8.27 21.58
N PHE A 358 11.78 8.56 20.71
CA PHE A 358 12.01 8.93 19.32
C PHE A 358 11.82 10.43 19.17
N HIS A 359 12.93 11.14 18.91
CA HIS A 359 12.91 12.59 18.81
C HIS A 359 12.83 13.04 17.35
N ALA A 360 11.58 13.28 16.88
CA ALA A 360 11.28 13.71 15.51
C ALA A 360 10.82 15.19 15.42
N ALA A 361 10.77 15.90 16.55
CA ALA A 361 10.46 17.33 16.58
C ALA A 361 11.63 18.15 16.03
N ALA A 362 11.45 18.79 14.85
CA ALA A 362 12.46 19.67 14.25
C ALA A 362 11.84 20.63 13.25
N HIS A 363 12.42 21.82 13.12
CA HIS A 363 12.20 22.71 11.99
C HIS A 363 13.10 22.30 10.82
N LYS A 364 12.49 21.93 9.66
CA LYS A 364 13.19 21.28 8.54
C LYS A 364 13.30 22.12 7.27
N HIS A 365 12.51 23.21 7.15
CA HIS A 365 12.45 23.99 5.92
C HIS A 365 13.63 24.95 5.81
N VAL A 366 14.60 24.60 4.95
CA VAL A 366 15.85 25.38 4.75
C VAL A 366 15.56 26.86 4.52
N PRO A 367 14.74 27.30 3.53
CA PRO A 367 14.55 28.72 3.28
C PRO A 367 13.87 29.48 4.43
N LEU A 368 13.08 28.79 5.27
CA LEU A 368 12.48 29.42 6.45
C LEU A 368 13.50 29.61 7.56
N MET A 369 14.37 28.62 7.74
CA MET A 369 15.40 28.65 8.79
C MET A 369 16.55 29.61 8.43
N GLU A 370 16.85 29.81 7.15
CA GLU A 370 17.78 30.86 6.74
C GLU A 370 17.29 32.26 7.14
N ARG A 371 15.98 32.50 7.04
CA ARG A 371 15.36 33.79 7.45
C ARG A 371 15.11 33.89 8.95
N ASN A 372 15.08 32.75 9.66
CA ASN A 372 14.80 32.68 11.09
C ASN A 372 15.81 31.80 11.83
N PRO A 373 17.12 32.16 11.81
CA PRO A 373 18.18 31.31 12.37
C PRO A 373 18.04 31.11 13.89
N ALA A 374 17.54 32.09 14.63
CA ALA A 374 17.27 31.96 16.06
C ALA A 374 16.25 30.85 16.36
N GLU A 375 15.17 30.78 15.58
CA GLU A 375 14.14 29.75 15.78
C GLU A 375 14.66 28.35 15.41
N ALA A 376 15.55 28.25 14.41
CA ALA A 376 16.22 26.99 14.09
C ALA A 376 17.05 26.49 15.29
N ILE A 377 17.82 27.37 15.94
CA ILE A 377 18.63 27.04 17.13
C ILE A 377 17.72 26.66 18.31
N LYS A 378 16.73 27.48 18.63
CA LYS A 378 15.81 27.22 19.76
C LYS A 378 15.17 25.84 19.64
N ASN A 379 14.62 25.54 18.47
CA ASN A 379 13.89 24.29 18.29
C ASN A 379 14.83 23.09 18.09
N ASN A 380 15.80 23.18 17.18
CA ASN A 380 16.60 22.03 16.78
C ASN A 380 17.77 21.75 17.73
N VAL A 381 18.38 22.79 18.33
CA VAL A 381 19.49 22.62 19.28
C VAL A 381 18.96 22.57 20.72
N PHE A 382 18.33 23.63 21.20
CA PHE A 382 17.86 23.65 22.60
C PHE A 382 16.70 22.70 22.83
N GLY A 383 15.78 22.53 21.87
CA GLY A 383 14.73 21.53 21.97
C GLY A 383 15.29 20.11 22.10
N THR A 384 16.29 19.74 21.26
CA THR A 384 16.98 18.45 21.38
C THR A 384 17.72 18.32 22.70
N LYS A 385 18.41 19.39 23.14
CA LYS A 385 19.09 19.43 24.44
C LYS A 385 18.12 19.17 25.58
N ASN A 386 16.99 19.87 25.62
CA ASN A 386 15.98 19.71 26.66
C ASN A 386 15.46 18.27 26.74
N VAL A 387 15.07 17.69 25.60
CA VAL A 387 14.49 16.34 25.58
C VAL A 387 15.54 15.29 25.94
N SER A 388 16.78 15.40 25.41
CA SER A 388 17.83 14.42 25.65
C SER A 388 18.38 14.47 27.09
N GLU A 389 18.53 15.65 27.68
CA GLU A 389 18.93 15.78 29.10
C GLU A 389 17.84 15.25 30.05
N CYS A 390 16.54 15.46 29.73
CA CYS A 390 15.47 14.82 30.49
C CYS A 390 15.49 13.30 30.32
N ALA A 391 15.76 12.78 29.10
CA ALA A 391 15.89 11.35 28.88
C ALA A 391 17.00 10.73 29.74
N ASP A 392 18.15 11.37 29.83
CA ASP A 392 19.26 10.99 30.71
C ASP A 392 18.86 11.05 32.20
N ALA A 393 18.36 12.19 32.65
CA ALA A 393 18.02 12.44 34.05
C ALA A 393 16.93 11.48 34.59
N TYR A 394 15.97 11.09 33.76
CA TYR A 394 14.89 10.19 34.13
C TYR A 394 15.13 8.72 33.73
N GLY A 395 16.33 8.39 33.28
CA GLY A 395 16.79 7.02 33.06
C GLY A 395 16.13 6.32 31.86
N ALA A 396 15.94 7.03 30.76
CA ALA A 396 15.53 6.38 29.51
C ALA A 396 16.59 5.36 29.06
N GLU A 397 16.14 4.25 28.49
CA GLU A 397 17.05 3.20 27.99
C GLU A 397 17.65 3.60 26.64
N ARG A 398 16.85 4.20 25.77
CA ARG A 398 17.22 4.57 24.40
C ARG A 398 16.65 5.92 23.98
N PHE A 399 17.46 6.66 23.26
CA PHE A 399 17.10 7.93 22.63
C PHE A 399 17.53 7.94 21.17
N VAL A 400 16.57 8.02 20.25
CA VAL A 400 16.77 8.01 18.81
C VAL A 400 16.47 9.38 18.24
N LEU A 401 17.50 10.12 17.82
CA LEU A 401 17.37 11.40 17.14
C LEU A 401 17.11 11.19 15.64
N ILE A 402 16.04 11.73 15.12
CA ILE A 402 15.81 11.82 13.68
C ILE A 402 16.69 12.94 13.12
N SER A 403 17.66 12.58 12.27
CA SER A 403 18.57 13.51 11.61
C SER A 403 18.40 13.51 10.09
N THR A 404 19.33 14.11 9.36
CA THR A 404 19.19 14.36 7.92
C THR A 404 20.56 14.33 7.23
N ASP A 405 20.58 14.03 5.92
CA ASP A 405 21.72 14.22 5.01
C ASP A 405 22.29 15.66 5.04
N LYS A 406 21.43 16.65 5.31
CA LYS A 406 21.81 18.07 5.36
C LYS A 406 22.67 18.44 6.58
N ALA A 407 22.82 17.55 7.55
CA ALA A 407 23.77 17.69 8.67
C ALA A 407 25.22 17.38 8.25
N VAL A 408 25.41 16.80 7.06
CA VAL A 408 26.72 16.47 6.48
C VAL A 408 27.25 17.69 5.73
N ASN A 409 28.46 18.19 6.06
CA ASN A 409 29.05 19.39 5.44
C ASN A 409 28.00 20.49 5.20
N PRO A 410 27.31 20.98 6.27
CA PRO A 410 26.11 21.78 6.11
C PRO A 410 26.39 23.09 5.36
N THR A 411 25.45 23.45 4.46
CA THR A 411 25.44 24.73 3.74
C THR A 411 24.28 25.62 4.21
N SER A 412 23.51 25.14 5.18
CA SER A 412 22.32 25.84 5.69
C SER A 412 22.31 25.87 7.21
N VAL A 413 21.66 26.90 7.76
CA VAL A 413 21.38 27.02 9.19
C VAL A 413 20.67 25.78 9.72
N MET A 414 19.64 25.29 9.01
CA MET A 414 18.90 24.09 9.39
C MET A 414 19.85 22.86 9.50
N GLY A 415 20.65 22.61 8.48
CA GLY A 415 21.63 21.50 8.47
C GLY A 415 22.62 21.64 9.62
N THR A 416 23.15 22.84 9.85
CA THR A 416 24.09 23.14 10.95
C THR A 416 23.47 22.87 12.31
N THR A 417 22.22 23.29 12.55
CA THR A 417 21.54 23.02 13.83
C THR A 417 21.29 21.54 14.06
N LYS A 418 21.04 20.76 13.01
CA LYS A 418 20.92 19.29 13.10
C LYS A 418 22.29 18.63 13.39
N ARG A 419 23.37 19.14 12.78
CA ARG A 419 24.74 18.68 13.09
C ARG A 419 25.09 18.91 14.55
N ILE A 420 24.78 20.11 15.10
CA ILE A 420 25.01 20.43 16.50
C ILE A 420 24.18 19.50 17.41
N ALA A 421 22.94 19.21 17.06
CA ALA A 421 22.12 18.26 17.80
C ALA A 421 22.72 16.85 17.83
N GLU A 422 23.27 16.35 16.71
CA GLU A 422 24.00 15.09 16.67
C GLU A 422 25.24 15.12 17.60
N MET A 423 26.05 16.18 17.49
CA MET A 423 27.23 16.37 18.33
C MET A 423 26.88 16.37 19.82
N PHE A 424 25.77 17.03 20.18
CA PHE A 424 25.30 17.13 21.56
C PHE A 424 24.94 15.76 22.13
N ILE A 425 24.08 14.98 21.45
CA ILE A 425 23.68 13.66 21.95
C ILE A 425 24.85 12.67 21.99
N GLN A 426 25.79 12.74 21.04
CA GLN A 426 27.02 11.94 21.07
C GLN A 426 27.91 12.27 22.28
N SER A 427 27.99 13.56 22.64
CA SER A 427 28.73 13.99 23.83
C SER A 427 28.06 13.54 25.13
N LEU A 428 26.73 13.52 25.16
CA LEU A 428 25.93 13.08 26.29
C LEU A 428 26.06 11.58 26.53
N ASP A 429 26.05 10.78 25.47
CA ASP A 429 26.17 9.31 25.52
C ASP A 429 27.41 8.82 26.28
N LYS A 430 28.55 9.54 26.15
CA LYS A 430 29.81 9.16 26.82
C LYS A 430 29.72 9.08 28.35
N HIS A 431 28.73 9.74 28.94
CA HIS A 431 28.59 9.87 30.40
C HIS A 431 27.21 9.41 30.90
N SER A 432 26.39 8.86 30.03
CA SER A 432 25.02 8.45 30.30
C SER A 432 24.84 6.93 30.26
N ALA A 433 23.88 6.44 31.01
CA ALA A 433 23.39 5.06 30.89
C ALA A 433 22.43 4.90 29.71
N THR A 434 21.76 6.00 29.30
CA THR A 434 20.89 6.05 28.12
C THR A 434 21.71 5.89 26.84
N LYS A 435 21.26 5.05 25.91
CA LYS A 435 21.91 4.89 24.61
C LYS A 435 21.39 5.94 23.63
N PHE A 436 22.21 6.93 23.33
CA PHE A 436 21.90 8.01 22.41
C PHE A 436 22.42 7.68 21.02
N VAL A 437 21.53 7.73 20.01
CA VAL A 437 21.88 7.53 18.62
C VAL A 437 21.18 8.53 17.72
N ALA A 438 21.79 8.87 16.59
CA ALA A 438 21.18 9.64 15.52
C ALA A 438 20.96 8.76 14.30
N VAL A 439 19.92 9.05 13.51
CA VAL A 439 19.66 8.37 12.24
C VAL A 439 19.52 9.41 11.14
N ARG A 440 20.44 9.37 10.18
CA ARG A 440 20.47 10.24 9.00
C ARG A 440 19.81 9.57 7.82
N PHE A 441 18.96 10.29 7.14
CA PHE A 441 18.41 9.93 5.84
C PHE A 441 18.10 11.19 5.01
N GLY A 442 17.92 11.00 3.70
CA GLY A 442 17.64 12.08 2.76
C GLY A 442 16.17 12.45 2.72
N ASN A 443 15.68 12.82 1.51
CA ASN A 443 14.30 13.24 1.39
C ASN A 443 13.33 12.03 1.47
N VAL A 444 12.17 12.27 2.07
CA VAL A 444 11.07 11.30 2.08
C VAL A 444 9.92 11.78 1.21
N LEU A 445 9.35 10.87 0.41
CA LEU A 445 8.26 11.17 -0.51
C LEU A 445 6.98 11.55 0.24
N GLY A 446 6.25 12.51 -0.30
CA GLY A 446 4.93 12.88 0.22
C GLY A 446 4.93 13.57 1.57
N SER A 447 6.09 13.91 2.17
CA SER A 447 6.14 14.64 3.44
C SER A 447 5.57 16.05 3.29
N ARG A 448 4.92 16.56 4.35
CA ARG A 448 4.29 17.90 4.35
C ARG A 448 5.28 18.98 3.93
N GLY A 449 4.89 19.83 2.97
CA GLY A 449 5.71 20.91 2.44
C GLY A 449 6.90 20.46 1.57
N SER A 450 6.98 19.19 1.17
CA SER A 450 8.00 18.69 0.26
C SER A 450 7.66 18.98 -1.21
N VAL A 451 8.59 18.64 -2.11
CA VAL A 451 8.52 18.95 -3.55
C VAL A 451 7.30 18.30 -4.23
N ILE A 452 6.96 17.05 -3.90
CA ILE A 452 5.88 16.31 -4.57
C ILE A 452 4.49 16.91 -4.32
N PRO A 453 4.04 17.18 -3.08
CA PRO A 453 2.78 17.88 -2.84
C PRO A 453 2.72 19.23 -3.54
N ARG A 454 3.84 19.96 -3.57
CA ARG A 454 3.93 21.24 -4.26
C ARG A 454 3.76 21.10 -5.77
N PHE A 455 4.41 20.14 -6.40
CA PHE A 455 4.27 19.87 -7.84
C PHE A 455 2.84 19.46 -8.18
N LYS A 456 2.22 18.59 -7.39
CA LYS A 456 0.81 18.19 -7.57
C LYS A 456 -0.13 19.40 -7.50
N ASP A 457 0.05 20.28 -6.52
CA ASP A 457 -0.74 21.52 -6.39
C ASP A 457 -0.53 22.46 -7.58
N GLN A 458 0.71 22.62 -8.07
CA GLN A 458 1.02 23.41 -9.24
C GLN A 458 0.39 22.85 -10.52
N ILE A 459 0.45 21.53 -10.72
CA ILE A 459 -0.18 20.84 -11.86
C ILE A 459 -1.70 21.04 -11.83
N LEU A 460 -2.33 20.85 -10.65
CA LEU A 460 -3.77 21.06 -10.49
C LEU A 460 -4.22 22.50 -10.81
N LYS A 461 -3.32 23.49 -10.62
CA LYS A 461 -3.55 24.90 -10.93
C LYS A 461 -3.22 25.28 -12.38
N GLY A 462 -2.78 24.32 -13.21
CA GLY A 462 -2.41 24.58 -14.60
C GLY A 462 -0.96 25.05 -14.80
N GLY A 463 -0.11 24.89 -13.78
CA GLY A 463 1.32 25.23 -13.86
C GLY A 463 1.66 26.69 -13.55
N PRO A 464 2.91 27.13 -13.79
CA PRO A 464 4.05 26.26 -14.11
C PRO A 464 4.53 25.44 -12.92
N VAL A 465 5.13 24.26 -13.19
CA VAL A 465 5.86 23.50 -12.19
C VAL A 465 7.24 24.14 -11.98
N THR A 466 7.57 24.49 -10.73
CA THR A 466 8.79 25.24 -10.43
C THR A 466 9.91 24.33 -9.91
N VAL A 467 11.01 24.24 -10.63
CA VAL A 467 12.24 23.53 -10.30
C VAL A 467 13.36 24.52 -10.00
N THR A 468 14.15 24.28 -8.96
CA THR A 468 15.20 25.25 -8.55
C THR A 468 16.40 25.24 -9.50
N HIS A 469 16.80 24.08 -10.02
CA HIS A 469 17.91 23.95 -10.97
C HIS A 469 17.75 22.67 -11.82
N PRO A 470 18.12 22.69 -13.14
CA PRO A 470 17.98 21.51 -14.02
C PRO A 470 18.74 20.28 -13.51
N GLU A 471 19.93 20.50 -12.97
CA GLU A 471 20.80 19.44 -12.46
C GLU A 471 20.60 19.13 -10.96
N MET A 472 19.55 19.66 -10.34
CA MET A 472 19.24 19.39 -8.93
C MET A 472 18.92 17.92 -8.73
N VAL A 473 19.67 17.28 -7.83
CA VAL A 473 19.53 15.84 -7.52
C VAL A 473 19.23 15.66 -6.04
N ARG A 474 18.33 14.72 -5.73
CA ARG A 474 17.99 14.32 -4.36
C ARG A 474 17.85 12.81 -4.26
N TYR A 475 18.16 12.30 -3.08
CA TYR A 475 17.80 10.93 -2.71
C TYR A 475 16.37 10.90 -2.18
N PHE A 476 15.63 9.85 -2.54
CA PHE A 476 14.27 9.67 -2.06
C PHE A 476 14.04 8.28 -1.48
N MET A 477 13.21 8.26 -0.44
CA MET A 477 12.73 7.06 0.23
C MET A 477 11.24 7.25 0.56
N THR A 478 10.48 6.19 0.74
CA THR A 478 9.12 6.32 1.27
C THR A 478 9.16 6.59 2.77
N ILE A 479 8.12 7.26 3.32
CA ILE A 479 8.05 7.51 4.77
C ILE A 479 8.00 6.20 5.56
N PRO A 480 7.19 5.20 5.18
CA PRO A 480 7.18 3.91 5.88
C PRO A 480 8.54 3.21 5.87
N GLU A 481 9.24 3.23 4.73
CA GLU A 481 10.58 2.64 4.61
C GLU A 481 11.58 3.33 5.55
N ALA A 482 11.62 4.66 5.55
CA ALA A 482 12.50 5.42 6.43
C ALA A 482 12.25 5.11 7.91
N VAL A 483 10.97 5.06 8.31
CA VAL A 483 10.60 4.79 9.69
C VAL A 483 10.91 3.36 10.12
N GLN A 484 10.69 2.37 9.26
CA GLN A 484 11.10 0.99 9.53
C GLN A 484 12.61 0.90 9.82
N LEU A 485 13.42 1.54 8.96
CA LEU A 485 14.88 1.56 9.16
C LEU A 485 15.31 2.35 10.41
N VAL A 486 14.59 3.44 10.76
CA VAL A 486 14.83 4.19 12.01
C VAL A 486 14.58 3.31 13.24
N ILE A 487 13.45 2.61 13.27
CA ILE A 487 13.12 1.71 14.38
C ILE A 487 14.15 0.57 14.43
N GLN A 488 14.52 -0.01 13.29
CA GLN A 488 15.56 -1.04 13.22
C GLN A 488 16.93 -0.51 13.67
N ALA A 489 17.34 0.70 13.27
CA ALA A 489 18.58 1.32 13.74
C ALA A 489 18.58 1.52 15.27
N GLY A 490 17.44 1.91 15.83
CA GLY A 490 17.25 1.98 17.27
C GLY A 490 17.48 0.64 17.99
N SER A 491 17.18 -0.49 17.36
CA SER A 491 17.45 -1.81 17.96
C SER A 491 18.94 -2.13 18.04
N PHE A 492 19.75 -1.60 17.11
CA PHE A 492 21.21 -1.80 17.06
C PHE A 492 22.00 -0.83 17.96
N ALA A 493 21.34 0.13 18.59
CA ALA A 493 21.96 1.18 19.40
C ALA A 493 22.83 0.60 20.53
N LYS A 494 24.13 0.91 20.49
CA LYS A 494 25.11 0.64 21.55
C LYS A 494 25.49 1.91 22.31
N GLY A 495 25.28 3.08 21.67
CA GLY A 495 25.50 4.42 22.17
C GLY A 495 26.53 5.20 21.37
N GLY A 496 26.21 6.46 21.03
CA GLY A 496 27.04 7.38 20.29
C GLY A 496 27.06 7.22 18.78
N GLU A 497 26.37 6.21 18.22
CA GLU A 497 26.36 5.98 16.77
C GLU A 497 25.55 7.03 16.01
N VAL A 498 26.00 7.32 14.80
CA VAL A 498 25.24 7.97 13.76
C VAL A 498 24.92 6.93 12.67
N PHE A 499 23.71 6.44 12.66
CA PHE A 499 23.25 5.53 11.61
C PHE A 499 22.92 6.30 10.34
N ILE A 500 23.23 5.71 9.20
CA ILE A 500 22.99 6.26 7.87
C ILE A 500 22.19 5.25 7.08
N LEU A 501 21.03 5.69 6.58
CA LEU A 501 20.17 4.83 5.79
C LEU A 501 20.59 4.81 4.32
N ASP A 502 20.53 3.63 3.70
CA ASP A 502 20.74 3.47 2.26
C ASP A 502 19.62 4.16 1.48
N MET A 503 19.94 5.27 0.85
CA MET A 503 18.99 6.06 0.09
C MET A 503 18.81 5.57 -1.37
N GLY A 504 19.55 4.53 -1.79
CA GLY A 504 19.51 4.01 -3.15
C GLY A 504 20.04 5.00 -4.18
N LYS A 505 19.45 5.01 -5.38
CA LYS A 505 19.89 5.87 -6.49
C LYS A 505 19.35 7.30 -6.34
N PRO A 506 20.17 8.31 -6.67
CA PRO A 506 19.73 9.70 -6.71
C PRO A 506 18.77 9.95 -7.88
N VAL A 507 17.82 10.88 -7.69
CA VAL A 507 16.80 11.24 -8.68
C VAL A 507 16.92 12.73 -9.01
N LYS A 508 16.94 13.07 -10.30
CA LYS A 508 16.87 14.47 -10.76
C LYS A 508 15.47 15.05 -10.48
N ILE A 509 15.42 16.22 -9.88
CA ILE A 509 14.14 16.88 -9.56
C ILE A 509 13.38 17.28 -10.82
N TYR A 510 14.09 17.61 -11.90
CA TYR A 510 13.51 17.85 -13.22
C TYR A 510 12.78 16.61 -13.75
N ASP A 511 13.42 15.43 -13.71
CA ASP A 511 12.82 14.19 -14.19
C ASP A 511 11.57 13.82 -13.36
N LEU A 512 11.62 14.08 -12.05
CA LEU A 512 10.49 13.90 -11.15
C LEU A 512 9.31 14.83 -11.52
N ALA A 513 9.59 16.08 -11.92
CA ALA A 513 8.56 17.01 -12.37
C ALA A 513 7.91 16.53 -13.69
N VAL A 514 8.74 16.12 -14.66
CA VAL A 514 8.28 15.53 -15.93
C VAL A 514 7.39 14.32 -15.68
N ASP A 515 7.83 13.41 -14.80
CA ASP A 515 7.09 12.19 -14.48
C ASP A 515 5.74 12.49 -13.81
N LEU A 516 5.69 13.45 -12.88
CA LEU A 516 4.44 13.87 -12.24
C LEU A 516 3.45 14.53 -13.20
N ILE A 517 3.93 15.36 -14.12
CA ILE A 517 3.08 15.97 -15.15
C ILE A 517 2.46 14.87 -16.03
N ARG A 518 3.28 13.90 -16.49
CA ARG A 518 2.80 12.79 -17.33
C ARG A 518 1.85 11.87 -16.59
N LEU A 519 2.14 11.52 -15.35
CA LEU A 519 1.23 10.72 -14.50
C LEU A 519 -0.11 11.42 -14.25
N SER A 520 -0.13 12.76 -14.33
CA SER A 520 -1.34 13.57 -14.23
C SER A 520 -2.12 13.68 -15.56
N GLY A 521 -1.60 13.07 -16.64
CA GLY A 521 -2.25 13.06 -17.96
C GLY A 521 -1.92 14.28 -18.84
N TYR A 522 -0.87 15.03 -18.49
CA TYR A 522 -0.43 16.21 -19.23
C TYR A 522 0.94 16.00 -19.88
N GLU A 523 1.27 16.79 -20.90
CA GLU A 523 2.59 16.80 -21.54
C GLU A 523 3.43 17.96 -21.02
N PRO A 524 4.68 17.71 -20.53
CA PRO A 524 5.60 18.76 -20.11
C PRO A 524 5.92 19.74 -21.23
N ASN A 525 5.93 21.04 -20.92
CA ASN A 525 6.21 22.15 -21.80
C ASN A 525 5.23 22.33 -23.01
N LEU A 526 4.12 21.55 -23.01
CA LEU A 526 2.99 21.75 -23.93
C LEU A 526 1.73 22.11 -23.15
N ASP A 527 1.34 21.30 -22.18
CA ASP A 527 0.17 21.54 -21.33
C ASP A 527 0.56 22.24 -20.02
N ILE A 528 1.70 21.84 -19.44
CA ILE A 528 2.23 22.36 -18.17
C ILE A 528 3.71 22.71 -18.35
N ASP A 529 4.03 23.97 -18.21
CA ASP A 529 5.42 24.46 -18.28
C ASP A 529 6.22 24.09 -17.04
N ILE A 530 7.54 23.89 -17.23
CA ILE A 530 8.51 23.73 -16.15
C ILE A 530 9.39 24.97 -16.09
N ALA A 531 9.28 25.74 -15.01
CA ALA A 531 10.03 26.98 -14.81
C ALA A 531 11.20 26.78 -13.85
N PHE A 532 12.37 27.31 -14.18
CA PHE A 532 13.54 27.29 -13.31
C PHE A 532 13.60 28.58 -12.48
N THR A 533 13.67 28.42 -11.14
CA THR A 533 13.62 29.56 -10.20
C THR A 533 14.98 29.98 -9.64
N GLY A 534 16.04 29.27 -9.96
CA GLY A 534 17.36 29.44 -9.33
C GLY A 534 17.47 28.70 -7.99
N MET A 535 18.70 28.42 -7.58
CA MET A 535 19.01 27.82 -6.29
C MET A 535 18.65 28.78 -5.15
N ARG A 536 18.11 28.26 -4.07
CA ARG A 536 17.80 29.03 -2.85
C ARG A 536 18.99 29.07 -1.93
N GLU A 537 19.03 30.11 -1.08
CA GLU A 537 20.03 30.20 -0.03
C GLU A 537 20.07 28.94 0.83
N GLY A 538 21.26 28.40 1.08
CA GLY A 538 21.46 27.19 1.89
C GLY A 538 21.16 25.86 1.18
N GLU A 539 20.70 25.85 -0.08
CA GLU A 539 20.49 24.62 -0.84
C GLU A 539 21.80 24.13 -1.51
N LYS A 540 21.98 22.80 -1.54
CA LYS A 540 23.04 22.12 -2.31
C LYS A 540 22.49 21.62 -3.64
N LEU A 541 23.30 21.59 -4.68
CA LEU A 541 22.96 20.94 -5.94
C LEU A 541 22.88 19.40 -5.76
N TYR A 542 23.81 18.84 -5.01
CA TYR A 542 23.91 17.42 -4.64
C TYR A 542 24.00 17.31 -3.12
N GLU A 543 23.23 16.39 -2.51
CA GLU A 543 23.31 16.09 -1.09
C GLU A 543 24.30 14.95 -0.83
N GLU A 544 25.02 15.04 0.29
CA GLU A 544 26.00 14.06 0.72
C GLU A 544 25.44 13.26 1.91
N LEU A 545 25.66 11.96 1.93
CA LEU A 545 25.22 11.10 3.04
C LEU A 545 26.28 10.98 4.14
N LEU A 546 27.54 11.26 3.79
CA LEU A 546 28.72 11.11 4.65
C LEU A 546 29.70 12.26 4.48
N THR A 547 30.47 12.55 5.52
CA THR A 547 31.70 13.35 5.41
C THR A 547 32.88 12.45 4.99
N ASN A 548 33.93 13.05 4.41
CA ASN A 548 35.18 12.32 4.07
C ASN A 548 35.87 11.72 5.29
N GLU A 549 35.60 12.24 6.49
CA GLU A 549 36.20 11.82 7.76
C GLU A 549 35.39 10.71 8.44
N GLU A 550 34.09 10.59 8.14
CA GLU A 550 33.22 9.56 8.67
C GLU A 550 33.35 8.28 7.82
N GLY A 551 34.23 7.38 8.19
CA GLY A 551 34.32 6.05 7.55
C GLY A 551 33.06 5.25 7.77
N LEU A 552 32.61 4.49 6.75
CA LEU A 552 31.46 3.58 6.86
C LEU A 552 31.84 2.26 7.51
N SER A 553 31.02 1.83 8.45
CA SER A 553 30.99 0.44 8.93
C SER A 553 29.62 -0.18 8.63
N SER A 554 29.61 -1.43 8.21
CA SER A 554 28.36 -2.17 7.97
C SER A 554 27.72 -2.58 9.30
N THR A 555 26.37 -2.65 9.31
CA THR A 555 25.61 -3.30 10.40
C THR A 555 25.18 -4.71 9.98
N MET A 556 24.44 -5.40 10.83
CA MET A 556 23.77 -6.65 10.46
C MET A 556 22.67 -6.46 9.39
N HIS A 557 22.20 -5.24 9.19
CA HIS A 557 21.21 -4.88 8.19
C HIS A 557 21.86 -4.20 6.99
N ASN A 558 21.67 -4.75 5.79
CA ASN A 558 22.33 -4.31 4.55
C ASN A 558 21.99 -2.88 4.09
N ARG A 559 20.95 -2.25 4.66
CA ARG A 559 20.52 -0.87 4.34
C ARG A 559 20.79 0.12 5.48
N ILE A 560 21.49 -0.28 6.54
CA ILE A 560 21.84 0.58 7.66
C ILE A 560 23.36 0.54 7.86
N PHE A 561 24.00 1.70 7.77
CA PHE A 561 25.43 1.86 7.98
C PHE A 561 25.69 2.68 9.24
N ILE A 562 26.89 2.59 9.78
CA ILE A 562 27.34 3.39 10.93
C ILE A 562 28.43 4.34 10.46
N GLY A 563 28.23 5.64 10.67
CA GLY A 563 29.28 6.65 10.58
C GLY A 563 30.07 6.70 11.89
N ARG A 564 31.37 6.88 11.81
CA ARG A 564 32.22 6.99 12.99
C ARG A 564 31.88 8.25 13.78
N PRO A 565 31.72 8.17 15.12
CA PRO A 565 31.44 9.33 15.95
C PRO A 565 32.57 10.35 15.91
N ALA A 566 32.23 11.63 15.90
CA ALA A 566 33.23 12.69 16.11
C ALA A 566 33.76 12.63 17.54
N GLN A 567 35.07 12.87 17.70
CA GLN A 567 35.65 13.04 19.03
C GLN A 567 35.34 14.46 19.52
N LEU A 568 34.39 14.60 20.45
CA LEU A 568 33.93 15.88 20.97
C LEU A 568 34.19 15.98 22.46
N ASN A 569 34.66 17.16 22.89
CA ASN A 569 34.77 17.52 24.28
C ASN A 569 33.45 18.13 24.76
N ARG A 570 32.77 17.48 25.72
CA ARG A 570 31.48 17.92 26.25
C ARG A 570 31.54 19.32 26.85
N THR A 571 32.56 19.62 27.64
CA THR A 571 32.69 20.91 28.32
C THR A 571 32.80 22.07 27.33
N GLU A 572 33.53 21.86 26.25
CA GLU A 572 33.72 22.83 25.17
C GLU A 572 32.39 23.02 24.40
N LEU A 573 31.71 21.93 24.06
CA LEU A 573 30.42 21.97 23.37
C LEU A 573 29.35 22.67 24.21
N ASP A 574 29.24 22.36 25.51
CA ASP A 574 28.29 23.00 26.42
C ASP A 574 28.58 24.51 26.57
N PHE A 575 29.86 24.90 26.58
CA PHE A 575 30.25 26.30 26.61
C PHE A 575 29.81 27.05 25.34
N GLU A 576 30.04 26.45 24.16
CA GLU A 576 29.65 27.05 22.90
C GLU A 576 28.10 27.11 22.74
N ILE A 577 27.37 26.08 23.18
CA ILE A 577 25.90 26.08 23.17
C ILE A 577 25.35 27.23 24.10
N ARG A 578 25.98 27.47 25.25
CA ARG A 578 25.60 28.62 26.13
C ARG A 578 25.88 29.95 25.46
N LYS A 579 26.93 30.09 24.65
CA LYS A 579 27.15 31.29 23.84
C LYS A 579 26.03 31.55 22.85
N MET A 580 25.50 30.48 22.21
CA MET A 580 24.38 30.62 21.29
C MET A 580 23.16 31.26 21.97
N GLU A 581 22.88 30.92 23.22
CA GLU A 581 21.74 31.49 23.98
C GLU A 581 21.83 33.01 24.03
N LYS A 582 23.05 33.59 24.16
CA LYS A 582 23.27 35.03 24.23
C LYS A 582 23.08 35.75 22.90
N VAL A 583 23.21 35.05 21.77
CA VAL A 583 23.10 35.65 20.43
C VAL A 583 21.74 35.49 19.78
N LEU A 584 20.78 34.80 20.41
CA LEU A 584 19.46 34.53 19.83
C LEU A 584 18.65 35.80 19.49
N GLY A 585 18.92 36.90 20.19
CA GLY A 585 18.30 38.19 19.93
C GLY A 585 19.08 39.12 19.01
N GLN A 586 20.22 38.69 18.48
CA GLN A 586 21.13 39.49 17.65
C GLN A 586 20.80 39.37 16.15
N HIS A 587 21.57 40.09 15.32
CA HIS A 587 21.41 40.04 13.89
C HIS A 587 21.67 38.62 13.33
N PRO A 588 20.95 38.18 12.30
CA PRO A 588 21.13 36.84 11.71
C PRO A 588 22.57 36.47 11.36
N ASP A 589 23.40 37.43 10.93
CA ASP A 589 24.79 37.18 10.56
C ASP A 589 25.68 36.87 11.77
N GLU A 590 25.39 37.46 12.94
CA GLU A 590 26.09 37.11 14.20
C GLU A 590 25.73 35.68 14.64
N ILE A 591 24.47 35.30 14.46
CA ILE A 591 24.03 33.93 14.72
C ILE A 591 24.74 32.94 13.79
N ARG A 592 24.84 33.26 12.49
CA ARG A 592 25.57 32.43 11.52
C ARG A 592 27.04 32.32 11.84
N ALA A 593 27.69 33.39 12.30
CA ALA A 593 29.09 33.35 12.71
C ALA A 593 29.34 32.40 13.88
N VAL A 594 28.46 32.38 14.89
CA VAL A 594 28.54 31.44 16.01
C VAL A 594 28.31 29.98 15.53
N LEU A 595 27.35 29.76 14.63
CA LEU A 595 27.13 28.45 14.02
C LEU A 595 28.36 27.96 13.24
N GLN A 596 29.02 28.85 12.48
CA GLN A 596 30.24 28.54 11.73
C GLN A 596 31.44 28.25 12.64
N HIS A 597 31.55 28.96 13.75
CA HIS A 597 32.59 28.68 14.73
C HIS A 597 32.45 27.28 15.34
N LEU A 598 31.22 26.87 15.69
CA LEU A 598 30.97 25.55 16.27
C LEU A 598 31.03 24.41 15.25
N VAL A 599 30.63 24.68 14.02
CA VAL A 599 30.66 23.71 12.91
C VAL A 599 31.51 24.29 11.78
N PRO A 600 32.86 24.10 11.80
CA PRO A 600 33.77 24.69 10.80
C PRO A 600 33.48 24.26 9.36
N SER A 601 32.83 23.11 9.18
CA SER A 601 32.38 22.61 7.86
C SER A 601 31.15 23.37 7.31
N TYR A 602 30.50 24.20 8.12
CA TYR A 602 29.39 25.05 7.66
C TYR A 602 29.89 26.11 6.69
N ARG A 603 29.36 26.09 5.47
CA ARG A 603 29.66 27.08 4.44
C ARG A 603 28.36 27.79 4.06
N ASN A 604 28.24 29.07 4.38
CA ASN A 604 27.14 29.88 3.92
C ASN A 604 27.31 30.09 2.39
N VAL A 605 26.54 29.36 1.59
CA VAL A 605 26.48 29.56 0.14
C VAL A 605 25.39 30.62 -0.10
N GLY A 606 25.82 31.87 -0.19
CA GLY A 606 24.95 32.97 -0.61
C GLY A 606 24.33 32.69 -1.98
N THR A 607 23.18 33.30 -2.25
CA THR A 607 22.51 33.27 -3.57
C THR A 607 23.48 33.66 -4.67
N THR A 608 24.03 32.70 -5.39
CA THR A 608 24.61 32.98 -6.71
C THR A 608 23.44 33.30 -7.65
N ALA A 609 23.25 34.58 -7.91
CA ALA A 609 22.37 35.03 -8.97
C ALA A 609 22.82 34.33 -10.25
N VAL A 610 21.96 33.49 -10.81
CA VAL A 610 22.12 32.99 -12.18
C VAL A 610 21.77 34.17 -13.05
N GLY A 611 22.80 34.77 -13.69
CA GLY A 611 22.66 35.75 -14.75
C GLY A 611 22.07 35.13 -16.02
#